data_2b38108af335bc02624177b3ff4ca8da
#
_entry.id   2b38108af335bc02624177b3ff4ca8da
#
_cell.length_a   1.000
_cell.length_b   1.000
_cell.length_c   1.000
_cell.angle_alpha   90.00
_cell.angle_beta   90.00
_cell.angle_gamma   90.00
#
_symmetry.space_group_name_H-M   'P 1'
#
loop_
_entity.id
_entity.type
_entity.pdbx_description
1 polymer ?
#
loop_
_entity_poly.entity_id
_entity_poly.type
_entity_poly.pdbx_seq_one_letter_code
_entity_poly.pdbx_strand_id
1 'polypeptide(L)'
;MSKPSIDSQSVLLERVLFSARPLWLIIFALLTVFLGWQASQVRPEASFTKMIPTEHEFIQNYFKYQNDLASLGNVVRIAVETTEGDIFTAKFQETLQQITDEVFFIPGVDRSGLKSIWTPNVRWSEVTEEGFVGGPVIPDNWDATEESLVQLRTNVLRSGEVGNLVANNFKSALIIVPLNEINPDTGEALNYQQFSQQLEERIRNKYQDDTIKIHITGFAKVIGDLIDGANQVGMFFVIAIVITFIRLFWYSRCWRSSFAVLICSFIAVIW
;
A
#
# COMPACT_ATOMS: atom_id res chain seq x y z
N MET A 1 -29.01 -62.70 5.76
CA MET A 1 -27.72 -62.00 5.66
C MET A 1 -27.42 -61.79 4.21
N SER A 2 -27.73 -60.62 3.66
CA SER A 2 -27.43 -60.24 2.25
C SER A 2 -25.96 -59.84 2.14
N LYS A 3 -25.19 -60.47 1.26
CA LYS A 3 -23.84 -60.05 0.90
C LYS A 3 -23.91 -58.65 0.29
N PRO A 4 -23.04 -57.71 0.68
CA PRO A 4 -22.96 -56.43 0.01
C PRO A 4 -22.49 -56.67 -1.43
N SER A 5 -23.23 -56.15 -2.41
CA SER A 5 -22.84 -56.11 -3.80
C SER A 5 -21.64 -55.13 -3.93
N ILE A 6 -20.46 -55.67 -4.12
CA ILE A 6 -19.27 -54.86 -4.45
C ILE A 6 -19.52 -54.29 -5.84
N ASP A 7 -19.65 -52.99 -5.89
CA ASP A 7 -19.93 -52.26 -7.13
C ASP A 7 -18.76 -52.48 -8.12
N SER A 8 -19.07 -52.99 -9.33
CA SER A 8 -18.06 -53.36 -10.33
C SER A 8 -17.15 -52.19 -10.74
N GLN A 9 -17.62 -50.96 -10.52
CA GLN A 9 -16.85 -49.73 -10.80
C GLN A 9 -15.75 -49.53 -9.74
N SER A 10 -15.96 -49.86 -8.47
CA SER A 10 -14.94 -49.74 -7.41
C SER A 10 -13.77 -50.70 -7.66
N VAL A 11 -14.03 -51.89 -8.17
CA VAL A 11 -13.02 -52.89 -8.50
C VAL A 11 -12.18 -52.49 -9.73
N LEU A 12 -12.78 -51.79 -10.71
CA LEU A 12 -12.07 -51.27 -11.87
C LEU A 12 -11.13 -50.11 -11.50
N LEU A 13 -11.60 -49.18 -10.69
CA LEU A 13 -10.80 -48.06 -10.16
C LEU A 13 -9.63 -48.55 -9.32
N GLU A 14 -9.88 -49.52 -8.45
CA GLU A 14 -8.85 -50.12 -7.61
C GLU A 14 -7.78 -50.82 -8.46
N ARG A 15 -8.18 -51.57 -9.48
CA ARG A 15 -7.25 -52.27 -10.38
C ARG A 15 -6.41 -51.28 -11.20
N VAL A 16 -6.99 -50.19 -11.73
CA VAL A 16 -6.26 -49.15 -12.49
C VAL A 16 -5.28 -48.42 -11.61
N LEU A 17 -5.69 -48.03 -10.41
CA LEU A 17 -4.83 -47.28 -9.49
C LEU A 17 -3.66 -48.13 -8.95
N PHE A 18 -3.92 -49.39 -8.61
CA PHE A 18 -2.91 -50.23 -7.94
C PHE A 18 -2.03 -51.01 -8.92
N SER A 19 -2.46 -51.30 -10.17
CA SER A 19 -1.64 -52.02 -11.15
C SER A 19 -0.57 -51.10 -11.81
N ALA A 20 -0.86 -49.80 -11.94
CA ALA A 20 0.04 -48.85 -12.59
C ALA A 20 0.65 -47.82 -11.57
N ARG A 21 0.92 -48.30 -10.33
CA ARG A 21 1.48 -47.42 -9.27
C ARG A 21 2.67 -46.56 -9.70
N PRO A 22 3.72 -47.10 -10.36
CA PRO A 22 4.86 -46.28 -10.76
C PRO A 22 4.49 -45.22 -11.79
N LEU A 23 3.54 -45.51 -12.68
CA LEU A 23 3.05 -44.56 -13.65
C LEU A 23 2.37 -43.34 -13.01
N TRP A 24 1.48 -43.60 -12.06
CA TRP A 24 0.80 -42.56 -11.30
C TRP A 24 1.78 -41.70 -10.50
N LEU A 25 2.78 -42.30 -9.85
CA LEU A 25 3.81 -41.57 -9.12
C LEU A 25 4.61 -40.67 -10.04
N ILE A 26 4.94 -41.11 -11.25
CA ILE A 26 5.64 -40.29 -12.24
C ILE A 26 4.75 -39.13 -12.72
N ILE A 27 3.47 -39.39 -13.01
CA ILE A 27 2.52 -38.35 -13.44
C ILE A 27 2.39 -37.28 -12.34
N PHE A 28 2.17 -37.68 -11.09
CA PHE A 28 2.05 -36.74 -9.97
C PHE A 28 3.36 -35.99 -9.73
N ALA A 29 4.51 -36.63 -9.85
CA ALA A 29 5.80 -35.97 -9.71
C ALA A 29 6.01 -34.90 -10.79
N LEU A 30 5.73 -35.25 -12.06
CA LEU A 30 5.81 -34.30 -13.17
C LEU A 30 4.85 -33.13 -13.01
N LEU A 31 3.62 -33.41 -12.61
CA LEU A 31 2.61 -32.39 -12.37
C LEU A 31 3.03 -31.46 -11.21
N THR A 32 3.57 -32.02 -10.13
CA THR A 32 4.08 -31.22 -9.00
C THR A 32 5.24 -30.32 -9.39
N VAL A 33 6.18 -30.84 -10.20
CA VAL A 33 7.29 -30.03 -10.71
C VAL A 33 6.77 -28.92 -11.62
N PHE A 34 5.83 -29.24 -12.51
CA PHE A 34 5.23 -28.25 -13.42
C PHE A 34 4.48 -27.16 -12.65
N LEU A 35 3.63 -27.53 -11.70
CA LEU A 35 2.88 -26.58 -10.87
C LEU A 35 3.81 -25.76 -9.97
N GLY A 36 4.83 -26.38 -9.37
CA GLY A 36 5.84 -25.70 -8.58
C GLY A 36 6.64 -24.66 -9.40
N TRP A 37 6.96 -25.01 -10.67
CA TRP A 37 7.58 -24.05 -11.59
C TRP A 37 6.65 -22.88 -11.92
N GLN A 38 5.38 -23.14 -12.20
CA GLN A 38 4.38 -22.09 -12.42
C GLN A 38 4.20 -21.21 -11.17
N ALA A 39 4.09 -21.82 -9.99
CA ALA A 39 3.97 -21.09 -8.73
C ALA A 39 5.17 -20.16 -8.46
N SER A 40 6.38 -20.57 -8.85
CA SER A 40 7.59 -19.73 -8.71
C SER A 40 7.60 -18.48 -9.60
N GLN A 41 6.78 -18.46 -10.65
CA GLN A 41 6.65 -17.33 -11.58
C GLN A 41 5.56 -16.34 -11.14
N VAL A 42 4.72 -16.70 -10.20
CA VAL A 42 3.69 -15.81 -9.67
C VAL A 42 4.38 -14.66 -8.94
N ARG A 43 4.26 -13.48 -9.49
CA ARG A 43 4.71 -12.23 -8.86
C ARG A 43 3.46 -11.43 -8.46
N PRO A 44 3.40 -10.91 -7.23
CA PRO A 44 2.35 -9.97 -6.88
C PRO A 44 2.58 -8.66 -7.66
N GLU A 45 1.88 -8.51 -8.78
CA GLU A 45 1.85 -7.25 -9.51
C GLU A 45 0.67 -6.41 -9.05
N ALA A 46 0.93 -5.46 -8.21
CA ALA A 46 -0.04 -4.46 -7.82
C ALA A 46 0.19 -3.19 -8.66
N SER A 47 -0.68 -2.97 -9.63
CA SER A 47 -0.72 -1.73 -10.40
C SER A 47 -2.09 -1.09 -10.23
N PHE A 48 -2.13 0.20 -10.00
CA PHE A 48 -3.38 0.96 -9.90
C PHE A 48 -4.25 0.76 -11.14
N THR A 49 -3.64 0.82 -12.33
CA THR A 49 -4.31 0.67 -13.62
C THR A 49 -4.92 -0.71 -13.85
N LYS A 50 -4.31 -1.79 -13.31
CA LYS A 50 -4.84 -3.17 -13.44
C LYS A 50 -6.05 -3.44 -12.53
N MET A 51 -6.29 -2.63 -11.52
CA MET A 51 -7.42 -2.79 -10.59
C MET A 51 -8.67 -2.02 -11.02
N ILE A 52 -8.56 -1.17 -12.03
CA ILE A 52 -9.66 -0.38 -12.55
C ILE A 52 -10.34 -1.13 -13.70
N PRO A 53 -11.69 -1.09 -13.83
CA PRO A 53 -12.41 -1.72 -14.93
C PRO A 53 -12.09 -1.01 -16.25
N THR A 54 -11.08 -1.49 -16.97
CA THR A 54 -10.53 -0.87 -18.20
C THR A 54 -11.51 -0.79 -19.36
N GLU A 55 -12.58 -1.59 -19.33
CA GLU A 55 -13.62 -1.60 -20.38
C GLU A 55 -14.66 -0.49 -20.23
N HIS A 56 -14.70 0.17 -19.06
CA HIS A 56 -15.65 1.25 -18.82
C HIS A 56 -15.26 2.51 -19.60
N GLU A 57 -16.21 3.15 -20.31
CA GLU A 57 -15.98 4.32 -21.18
C GLU A 57 -15.27 5.48 -20.45
N PHE A 58 -15.65 5.77 -19.21
CA PHE A 58 -15.00 6.78 -18.37
C PHE A 58 -13.51 6.46 -18.18
N ILE A 59 -13.17 5.18 -17.92
CA ILE A 59 -11.80 4.74 -17.69
C ILE A 59 -10.99 4.76 -18.99
N GLN A 60 -11.58 4.41 -20.13
CA GLN A 60 -10.92 4.55 -21.42
C GLN A 60 -10.59 6.01 -21.75
N ASN A 61 -11.51 6.92 -21.47
CA ASN A 61 -11.23 8.35 -21.60
C ASN A 61 -10.16 8.83 -20.63
N TYR A 62 -10.16 8.35 -19.38
CA TYR A 62 -9.10 8.63 -18.41
C TYR A 62 -7.73 8.20 -18.96
N PHE A 63 -7.57 6.96 -19.43
CA PHE A 63 -6.31 6.46 -19.99
C PHE A 63 -5.86 7.21 -21.24
N LYS A 64 -6.80 7.66 -22.05
CA LYS A 64 -6.50 8.44 -23.25
C LYS A 64 -5.85 9.77 -22.92
N TYR A 65 -6.25 10.42 -21.85
CA TYR A 65 -5.83 11.76 -21.47
C TYR A 65 -4.93 11.80 -20.23
N GLN A 66 -4.59 10.67 -19.64
CA GLN A 66 -3.79 10.62 -18.41
C GLN A 66 -2.39 11.23 -18.55
N ASN A 67 -1.81 11.19 -19.76
CA ASN A 67 -0.49 11.80 -20.03
C ASN A 67 -0.55 13.33 -20.14
N ASP A 68 -1.73 13.84 -20.49
CA ASP A 68 -1.97 15.28 -20.65
C ASP A 68 -2.53 15.90 -19.36
N LEU A 69 -3.20 15.09 -18.54
CA LEU A 69 -3.81 15.46 -17.28
C LEU A 69 -3.01 14.80 -16.15
N ALA A 70 -2.13 15.56 -15.51
CA ALA A 70 -1.26 15.09 -14.43
C ALA A 70 -1.99 14.17 -13.43
N SER A 71 -1.33 13.09 -13.06
CA SER A 71 -1.61 12.00 -12.09
C SER A 71 -2.87 12.13 -11.19
N LEU A 72 -4.05 12.19 -11.80
CA LEU A 72 -5.31 12.35 -11.06
C LEU A 72 -5.75 11.08 -10.31
N GLY A 73 -5.19 9.92 -10.63
CA GLY A 73 -5.67 8.63 -10.15
C GLY A 73 -4.91 8.05 -8.94
N ASN A 74 -3.60 8.12 -8.98
CA ASN A 74 -2.76 7.51 -7.95
C ASN A 74 -2.26 8.56 -6.96
N VAL A 75 -3.04 8.78 -5.91
CA VAL A 75 -2.76 9.84 -4.92
C VAL A 75 -2.68 9.24 -3.53
N VAL A 76 -1.62 9.57 -2.81
CA VAL A 76 -1.50 9.35 -1.36
C VAL A 76 -1.87 10.65 -0.64
N ARG A 77 -2.58 10.52 0.48
CA ARG A 77 -2.95 11.61 1.36
C ARG A 77 -2.32 11.39 2.71
N ILE A 78 -1.62 12.40 3.20
CA ILE A 78 -0.99 12.40 4.52
C ILE A 78 -1.71 13.46 5.34
N ALA A 79 -2.49 13.04 6.33
CA ALA A 79 -3.11 13.95 7.29
C ALA A 79 -2.23 14.03 8.52
N VAL A 80 -1.80 15.24 8.83
CA VAL A 80 -1.07 15.57 10.05
C VAL A 80 -2.08 16.17 11.02
N GLU A 81 -2.28 15.52 12.16
CA GLU A 81 -3.28 15.89 13.17
C GLU A 81 -2.59 16.30 14.46
N THR A 82 -3.06 17.40 15.07
CA THR A 82 -2.67 17.76 16.43
C THR A 82 -3.66 17.18 17.46
N THR A 83 -3.14 16.61 18.54
CA THR A 83 -3.96 16.11 19.65
C THR A 83 -4.40 17.22 20.59
N GLU A 84 -3.69 18.36 20.60
CA GLU A 84 -3.92 19.49 21.48
C GLU A 84 -4.08 20.79 20.67
N GLY A 85 -5.10 21.57 21.00
CA GLY A 85 -5.33 22.87 20.37
C GLY A 85 -5.73 22.79 18.89
N ASP A 86 -5.10 23.64 18.06
CA ASP A 86 -5.30 23.72 16.62
C ASP A 86 -3.96 23.71 15.87
N ILE A 87 -4.02 23.72 14.53
CA ILE A 87 -2.85 23.69 13.65
C ILE A 87 -2.04 24.97 13.64
N PHE A 88 -2.56 26.07 14.21
CA PHE A 88 -1.90 27.38 14.19
C PHE A 88 -0.94 27.53 15.38
N THR A 89 0.01 26.61 15.47
CA THR A 89 1.12 26.63 16.44
C THR A 89 2.44 26.52 15.70
N ALA A 90 3.49 27.15 16.21
CA ALA A 90 4.82 27.12 15.61
C ALA A 90 5.32 25.69 15.39
N LYS A 91 5.19 24.82 16.43
CA LYS A 91 5.62 23.41 16.38
C LYS A 91 4.90 22.65 15.27
N PHE A 92 3.57 22.79 15.16
CA PHE A 92 2.78 22.09 14.15
C PHE A 92 3.19 22.52 12.74
N GLN A 93 3.30 23.83 12.52
CA GLN A 93 3.65 24.38 11.22
C GLN A 93 5.06 24.00 10.77
N GLU A 94 6.02 24.01 11.68
CA GLU A 94 7.38 23.54 11.40
C GLU A 94 7.37 22.05 11.04
N THR A 95 6.65 21.22 11.78
CA THR A 95 6.53 19.79 11.47
C THR A 95 5.86 19.55 10.12
N LEU A 96 4.78 20.27 9.82
CA LEU A 96 4.07 20.15 8.53
C LEU A 96 4.97 20.57 7.36
N GLN A 97 5.77 21.62 7.52
CA GLN A 97 6.76 22.04 6.53
C GLN A 97 7.79 20.95 6.30
N GLN A 98 8.42 20.44 7.37
CA GLN A 98 9.43 19.38 7.28
C GLN A 98 8.88 18.12 6.62
N ILE A 99 7.64 17.71 6.94
CA ILE A 99 6.99 16.58 6.28
C ILE A 99 6.76 16.86 4.80
N THR A 100 6.30 18.07 4.45
CA THR A 100 6.06 18.46 3.06
C THR A 100 7.35 18.41 2.25
N ASP A 101 8.45 18.94 2.80
CA ASP A 101 9.77 18.94 2.17
C ASP A 101 10.33 17.52 2.03
N GLU A 102 10.21 16.68 3.06
CA GLU A 102 10.67 15.28 3.00
C GLU A 102 9.92 14.47 1.94
N VAL A 103 8.60 14.63 1.88
CA VAL A 103 7.74 13.95 0.89
C VAL A 103 8.09 14.37 -0.54
N PHE A 104 8.44 15.63 -0.76
CA PHE A 104 8.85 16.15 -2.07
C PHE A 104 10.07 15.40 -2.64
N PHE A 105 10.95 14.90 -1.78
CA PHE A 105 12.16 14.17 -2.18
C PHE A 105 11.99 12.65 -2.23
N ILE A 106 10.81 12.10 -1.90
CA ILE A 106 10.58 10.66 -2.03
C ILE A 106 10.48 10.28 -3.52
N PRO A 107 11.25 9.28 -3.99
CA PRO A 107 11.17 8.82 -5.37
C PRO A 107 9.75 8.36 -5.75
N GLY A 108 9.31 8.76 -6.95
CA GLY A 108 7.98 8.43 -7.45
C GLY A 108 6.91 9.47 -7.13
N VAL A 109 7.19 10.48 -6.33
CA VAL A 109 6.27 11.60 -6.10
C VAL A 109 6.26 12.52 -7.32
N ASP A 110 5.05 12.84 -7.81
CA ASP A 110 4.86 13.92 -8.76
C ASP A 110 4.95 15.26 -8.03
N ARG A 111 6.13 15.84 -8.12
CA ARG A 111 6.47 17.10 -7.44
C ARG A 111 5.62 18.27 -7.89
N SER A 112 5.17 18.26 -9.15
CA SER A 112 4.38 19.35 -9.72
C SER A 112 2.95 19.38 -9.18
N GLY A 113 2.42 18.21 -8.86
CA GLY A 113 1.08 18.01 -8.32
C GLY A 113 1.00 17.98 -6.79
N LEU A 114 2.15 18.02 -6.08
CA LEU A 114 2.16 18.04 -4.61
C LEU A 114 1.44 19.26 -4.06
N LYS A 115 0.48 19.05 -3.14
CA LYS A 115 -0.29 20.13 -2.53
C LYS A 115 -0.28 20.04 -1.02
N SER A 116 0.14 21.11 -0.40
CA SER A 116 0.07 21.39 1.04
C SER A 116 -0.10 22.89 1.21
N ILE A 117 -0.51 23.38 2.36
CA ILE A 117 -0.52 24.83 2.64
C ILE A 117 0.88 25.44 2.54
N TRP A 118 1.94 24.61 2.60
CA TRP A 118 3.35 25.01 2.44
C TRP A 118 3.83 25.02 0.98
N THR A 119 3.03 24.52 0.03
CA THR A 119 3.43 24.51 -1.38
C THR A 119 3.03 25.80 -2.10
N PRO A 120 3.87 26.33 -3.03
CA PRO A 120 3.62 27.61 -3.68
C PRO A 120 2.38 27.65 -4.58
N ASN A 121 1.89 26.48 -4.99
CA ASN A 121 0.68 26.33 -5.82
C ASN A 121 -0.62 26.50 -5.01
N VAL A 122 -0.55 26.54 -3.67
CA VAL A 122 -1.68 26.82 -2.79
C VAL A 122 -1.64 28.30 -2.40
N ARG A 123 -2.64 29.05 -2.87
CA ARG A 123 -2.70 30.51 -2.76
C ARG A 123 -4.06 30.94 -2.28
N TRP A 124 -4.09 32.07 -1.59
CA TRP A 124 -5.33 32.78 -1.32
C TRP A 124 -5.55 33.86 -2.38
N SER A 125 -6.80 34.17 -2.67
CA SER A 125 -7.19 35.27 -3.55
C SER A 125 -8.46 35.92 -3.02
N GLU A 126 -8.53 37.24 -3.17
CA GLU A 126 -9.66 38.05 -2.75
C GLU A 126 -9.96 39.11 -3.84
N VAL A 127 -11.24 39.37 -4.01
CA VAL A 127 -11.70 40.44 -4.91
C VAL A 127 -11.87 41.72 -4.09
N THR A 128 -11.14 42.76 -4.44
CA THR A 128 -11.26 44.07 -3.82
C THR A 128 -11.82 45.09 -4.84
N GLU A 129 -12.16 46.27 -4.37
CA GLU A 129 -12.60 47.37 -5.28
C GLU A 129 -11.54 47.74 -6.33
N GLU A 130 -10.28 47.50 -6.02
CA GLU A 130 -9.14 47.79 -6.90
C GLU A 130 -8.77 46.63 -7.82
N GLY A 131 -9.40 45.44 -7.69
CA GLY A 131 -9.15 44.26 -8.50
C GLY A 131 -8.88 42.98 -7.67
N PHE A 132 -8.17 42.04 -8.29
CA PHE A 132 -7.79 40.77 -7.62
C PHE A 132 -6.50 40.97 -6.85
N VAL A 133 -6.53 40.61 -5.57
CA VAL A 133 -5.35 40.54 -4.69
C VAL A 133 -5.16 39.08 -4.26
N GLY A 134 -3.94 38.63 -4.19
CA GLY A 134 -3.67 37.22 -3.75
C GLY A 134 -2.19 37.02 -3.44
N GLY A 135 -1.92 35.94 -2.72
CA GLY A 135 -0.57 35.60 -2.30
C GLY A 135 -0.48 34.13 -1.86
N PRO A 136 0.72 33.66 -1.48
CA PRO A 136 0.88 32.36 -0.87
C PRO A 136 0.11 32.29 0.45
N VAL A 137 -0.30 31.09 0.85
CA VAL A 137 -0.97 30.89 2.15
C VAL A 137 0.01 31.15 3.29
N ILE A 138 1.24 30.67 3.17
CA ILE A 138 2.31 30.98 4.12
C ILE A 138 2.81 32.41 3.84
N PRO A 139 2.85 33.30 4.84
CA PRO A 139 3.38 34.64 4.67
C PRO A 139 4.84 34.65 4.19
N ASP A 140 5.21 35.61 3.32
CA ASP A 140 6.59 35.73 2.81
C ASP A 140 7.62 36.00 3.92
N ASN A 141 7.18 36.60 5.02
CA ASN A 141 8.00 36.89 6.22
C ASN A 141 7.72 35.92 7.37
N TRP A 142 7.50 34.64 7.04
CA TRP A 142 7.24 33.62 8.04
C TRP A 142 8.40 33.47 9.03
N ASP A 143 8.12 33.71 10.31
CA ASP A 143 9.06 33.63 11.43
C ASP A 143 8.52 32.84 12.64
N ALA A 144 7.36 32.22 12.48
CA ALA A 144 6.64 31.46 13.50
C ALA A 144 6.25 32.30 14.75
N THR A 145 6.22 33.63 14.63
CA THR A 145 5.71 34.50 15.68
C THR A 145 4.19 34.47 15.75
N GLU A 146 3.61 34.98 16.82
CA GLU A 146 2.16 35.06 17.00
C GLU A 146 1.51 35.89 15.86
N GLU A 147 2.15 36.95 15.41
CA GLU A 147 1.67 37.75 14.27
C GLU A 147 1.64 36.93 12.98
N SER A 148 2.69 36.18 12.66
CA SER A 148 2.74 35.35 11.47
C SER A 148 1.74 34.18 11.53
N LEU A 149 1.46 33.64 12.72
CA LEU A 149 0.42 32.61 12.92
C LEU A 149 -0.99 33.18 12.72
N VAL A 150 -1.28 34.39 13.18
CA VAL A 150 -2.57 35.09 12.93
C VAL A 150 -2.73 35.39 11.44
N GLN A 151 -1.66 35.84 10.78
CA GLN A 151 -1.66 36.08 9.33
C GLN A 151 -1.90 34.79 8.55
N LEU A 152 -1.23 33.69 8.92
CA LEU A 152 -1.43 32.39 8.34
C LEU A 152 -2.90 31.92 8.46
N ARG A 153 -3.49 32.07 9.65
CA ARG A 153 -4.90 31.73 9.88
C ARG A 153 -5.83 32.52 8.95
N THR A 154 -5.58 33.80 8.80
CA THR A 154 -6.33 34.65 7.90
C THR A 154 -6.19 34.22 6.45
N ASN A 155 -4.97 33.92 6.01
CA ASN A 155 -4.69 33.44 4.63
C ASN A 155 -5.34 32.08 4.36
N VAL A 156 -5.31 31.13 5.31
CA VAL A 156 -6.00 29.83 5.21
C VAL A 156 -7.51 30.02 5.04
N LEU A 157 -8.14 30.92 5.80
CA LEU A 157 -9.57 31.20 5.66
C LEU A 157 -9.92 31.82 4.30
N ARG A 158 -9.05 32.68 3.75
CA ARG A 158 -9.22 33.32 2.45
C ARG A 158 -8.89 32.39 1.27
N SER A 159 -8.08 31.35 1.47
CA SER A 159 -7.66 30.46 0.40
C SER A 159 -8.76 29.52 -0.12
N GLY A 160 -9.84 29.32 0.66
CA GLY A 160 -10.88 28.33 0.36
C GLY A 160 -10.45 26.88 0.60
N GLU A 161 -9.29 26.66 1.22
CA GLU A 161 -8.76 25.31 1.46
C GLU A 161 -9.25 24.67 2.77
N VAL A 162 -10.09 25.37 3.54
CA VAL A 162 -10.78 24.79 4.69
C VAL A 162 -11.82 23.79 4.22
N GLY A 163 -11.74 22.57 4.71
CA GLY A 163 -12.51 21.40 4.25
C GLY A 163 -11.81 20.59 3.15
N ASN A 164 -10.67 21.07 2.61
CA ASN A 164 -9.87 20.38 1.60
C ASN A 164 -8.46 20.07 2.13
N LEU A 165 -7.58 21.07 2.26
CA LEU A 165 -6.23 20.91 2.82
C LEU A 165 -6.19 21.16 4.33
N VAL A 166 -7.14 21.87 4.88
CA VAL A 166 -7.26 22.10 6.32
C VAL A 166 -8.61 21.61 6.80
N ALA A 167 -8.63 20.82 7.86
CA ALA A 167 -9.88 20.31 8.41
C ALA A 167 -10.77 21.43 8.97
N ASN A 168 -12.10 21.26 8.90
CA ASN A 168 -13.08 22.23 9.38
C ASN A 168 -12.93 22.57 10.88
N ASN A 169 -12.38 21.64 11.66
CA ASN A 169 -12.12 21.82 13.08
C ASN A 169 -10.72 22.39 13.40
N PHE A 170 -9.95 22.70 12.35
CA PHE A 170 -8.57 23.17 12.44
C PHE A 170 -7.62 22.27 13.25
N LYS A 171 -7.91 20.98 13.36
CA LYS A 171 -7.05 20.04 14.09
C LYS A 171 -6.11 19.24 13.17
N SER A 172 -6.30 19.28 11.88
CA SER A 172 -5.41 18.60 10.94
C SER A 172 -5.22 19.38 9.66
N ALA A 173 -4.06 19.16 9.05
CA ALA A 173 -3.73 19.60 7.69
C ALA A 173 -3.37 18.41 6.82
N LEU A 174 -3.74 18.49 5.54
CA LEU A 174 -3.59 17.42 4.57
C LEU A 174 -2.49 17.78 3.57
N ILE A 175 -1.63 16.80 3.29
CA ILE A 175 -0.68 16.84 2.18
C ILE A 175 -1.19 15.86 1.13
N ILE A 176 -1.45 16.36 -0.07
CA ILE A 176 -1.88 15.58 -1.24
C ILE A 176 -0.64 15.25 -2.06
N VAL A 177 -0.37 13.98 -2.21
CA VAL A 177 0.86 13.45 -2.82
C VAL A 177 0.49 12.62 -4.04
N PRO A 178 0.40 13.21 -5.24
CA PRO A 178 0.24 12.47 -6.47
C PRO A 178 1.50 11.65 -6.77
N LEU A 179 1.32 10.48 -7.37
CA LEU A 179 2.40 9.55 -7.68
C LEU A 179 2.49 9.30 -9.17
N ASN A 180 3.71 9.23 -9.67
CA ASN A 180 4.01 8.76 -11.00
C ASN A 180 3.90 7.22 -11.03
N GLU A 181 3.30 6.64 -12.07
CA GLU A 181 3.25 5.19 -12.25
C GLU A 181 4.62 4.59 -12.59
N ILE A 182 5.46 5.40 -13.23
CA ILE A 182 6.82 5.06 -13.62
C ILE A 182 7.76 6.00 -12.84
N ASN A 183 8.76 5.42 -12.21
CA ASN A 183 9.82 6.22 -11.59
C ASN A 183 10.62 6.94 -12.68
N PRO A 184 10.63 8.28 -12.72
CA PRO A 184 11.33 9.03 -13.77
C PRO A 184 12.85 8.83 -13.77
N ASP A 185 13.44 8.44 -12.63
CA ASP A 185 14.88 8.24 -12.49
C ASP A 185 15.35 6.88 -13.00
N THR A 186 14.51 5.82 -12.86
CA THR A 186 14.87 4.45 -13.24
C THR A 186 14.16 3.94 -14.48
N GLY A 187 13.03 4.57 -14.88
CA GLY A 187 12.15 4.09 -15.95
C GLY A 187 11.35 2.82 -15.59
N GLU A 188 11.42 2.36 -14.37
CA GLU A 188 10.69 1.18 -13.88
C GLU A 188 9.36 1.59 -13.23
N ALA A 189 8.42 0.64 -13.16
CA ALA A 189 7.17 0.83 -12.43
C ALA A 189 7.44 1.12 -10.95
N LEU A 190 6.65 2.03 -10.36
CA LEU A 190 6.77 2.39 -8.96
C LEU A 190 6.57 1.18 -8.06
N ASN A 191 7.55 0.91 -7.19
CA ASN A 191 7.46 -0.13 -6.18
C ASN A 191 6.68 0.38 -4.95
N TYR A 192 5.40 0.02 -4.88
CA TYR A 192 4.50 0.46 -3.81
C TYR A 192 4.91 -0.01 -2.42
N GLN A 193 5.54 -1.19 -2.31
CA GLN A 193 6.05 -1.69 -1.03
C GLN A 193 7.17 -0.79 -0.51
N GLN A 194 8.17 -0.52 -1.35
CA GLN A 194 9.29 0.34 -0.99
C GLN A 194 8.83 1.77 -0.69
N PHE A 195 7.88 2.28 -1.48
CA PHE A 195 7.30 3.60 -1.27
C PHE A 195 6.55 3.67 0.08
N SER A 196 5.72 2.67 0.40
CA SER A 196 5.01 2.59 1.69
C SER A 196 5.98 2.54 2.87
N GLN A 197 7.06 1.75 2.78
CA GLN A 197 8.09 1.67 3.81
C GLN A 197 8.81 3.01 4.00
N GLN A 198 9.13 3.72 2.92
CA GLN A 198 9.73 5.06 3.02
C GLN A 198 8.78 6.06 3.70
N LEU A 199 7.47 5.99 3.45
CA LEU A 199 6.50 6.82 4.15
C LEU A 199 6.45 6.51 5.66
N GLU A 200 6.51 5.21 6.03
CA GLU A 200 6.54 4.84 7.45
C GLU A 200 7.83 5.32 8.13
N GLU A 201 8.99 5.05 7.54
CA GLU A 201 10.29 5.33 8.15
C GLU A 201 10.60 6.83 8.19
N ARG A 202 10.40 7.53 7.06
CA ARG A 202 10.81 8.93 6.94
C ARG A 202 9.76 9.90 7.47
N ILE A 203 8.47 9.51 7.43
CA ILE A 203 7.38 10.42 7.80
C ILE A 203 6.78 10.00 9.14
N ARG A 204 6.09 8.84 9.23
CA ARG A 204 5.38 8.48 10.44
C ARG A 204 6.31 8.27 11.63
N ASN A 205 7.31 7.42 11.51
CA ASN A 205 8.20 7.09 12.62
C ASN A 205 9.08 8.26 13.06
N LYS A 206 9.34 9.21 12.14
CA LYS A 206 10.22 10.34 12.41
C LYS A 206 9.49 11.53 13.05
N TYR A 207 8.26 11.80 12.64
CA TYR A 207 7.54 13.02 13.00
C TYR A 207 6.33 12.81 13.92
N GLN A 208 5.86 11.55 14.06
CA GLN A 208 4.76 11.26 14.96
C GLN A 208 5.24 11.26 16.41
N ASP A 209 4.55 12.02 17.27
CA ASP A 209 4.80 12.08 18.72
C ASP A 209 3.47 12.07 19.50
N ASP A 210 3.51 12.33 20.80
CA ASP A 210 2.32 12.38 21.66
C ASP A 210 1.37 13.52 21.28
N THR A 211 1.87 14.60 20.66
CA THR A 211 1.11 15.78 20.26
C THR A 211 0.71 15.79 18.79
N ILE A 212 1.43 15.05 17.94
CA ILE A 212 1.20 14.99 16.49
C ILE A 212 0.98 13.54 16.06
N LYS A 213 -0.16 13.30 15.39
CA LYS A 213 -0.49 12.01 14.79
C LYS A 213 -0.47 12.13 13.27
N ILE A 214 0.04 11.09 12.60
CA ILE A 214 0.17 11.06 11.15
C ILE A 214 -0.65 9.91 10.60
N HIS A 215 -1.62 10.24 9.75
CA HIS A 215 -2.49 9.29 9.09
C HIS A 215 -2.18 9.28 7.59
N ILE A 216 -1.78 8.13 7.07
CA ILE A 216 -1.40 7.98 5.67
C ILE A 216 -2.42 7.06 5.00
N THR A 217 -3.02 7.53 3.92
CA THR A 217 -4.00 6.77 3.13
C THR A 217 -3.76 6.94 1.64
N GLY A 218 -4.19 5.99 0.85
CA GLY A 218 -4.06 5.99 -0.61
C GLY A 218 -3.74 4.61 -1.13
N PHE A 219 -3.94 4.40 -2.43
CA PHE A 219 -3.76 3.09 -3.06
C PHE A 219 -2.35 2.53 -2.82
N ALA A 220 -1.31 3.32 -3.08
CA ALA A 220 0.07 2.89 -2.93
C ALA A 220 0.40 2.45 -1.49
N LYS A 221 -0.15 3.14 -0.48
CA LYS A 221 0.01 2.78 0.93
C LYS A 221 -0.68 1.46 1.26
N VAL A 222 -1.95 1.30 0.84
CA VAL A 222 -2.71 0.07 1.10
C VAL A 222 -2.05 -1.15 0.46
N ILE A 223 -1.57 -1.02 -0.77
CA ILE A 223 -0.87 -2.12 -1.46
C ILE A 223 0.46 -2.44 -0.78
N GLY A 224 1.23 -1.45 -0.40
CA GLY A 224 2.47 -1.66 0.34
C GLY A 224 2.23 -2.44 1.64
N ASP A 225 1.25 -2.01 2.43
CA ASP A 225 0.87 -2.68 3.69
C ASP A 225 0.33 -4.10 3.45
N LEU A 226 -0.40 -4.32 2.36
CA LEU A 226 -0.89 -5.65 1.98
C LEU A 226 0.27 -6.60 1.66
N ILE A 227 1.28 -6.13 0.91
CA ILE A 227 2.47 -6.92 0.59
C ILE A 227 3.26 -7.25 1.86
N ASP A 228 3.43 -6.28 2.75
CA ASP A 228 4.12 -6.50 4.03
C ASP A 228 3.33 -7.46 4.93
N GLY A 229 2.00 -7.36 4.96
CA GLY A 229 1.13 -8.32 5.62
C GLY A 229 1.25 -9.74 5.05
N ALA A 230 1.30 -9.89 3.72
CA ALA A 230 1.50 -11.18 3.07
C ALA A 230 2.86 -11.80 3.43
N ASN A 231 3.92 -11.00 3.51
CA ASN A 231 5.24 -11.46 3.95
C ASN A 231 5.21 -11.93 5.41
N GLN A 232 4.50 -11.24 6.30
CA GLN A 232 4.31 -11.67 7.69
C GLN A 232 3.55 -12.99 7.78
N VAL A 233 2.48 -13.15 7.01
CA VAL A 233 1.73 -14.43 6.92
C VAL A 233 2.65 -15.56 6.46
N GLY A 234 3.51 -15.31 5.46
CA GLY A 234 4.51 -16.28 5.01
C GLY A 234 5.47 -16.70 6.14
N MET A 235 5.93 -15.76 6.94
CA MET A 235 6.80 -16.05 8.09
C MET A 235 6.07 -16.90 9.15
N PHE A 236 4.82 -16.56 9.49
CA PHE A 236 4.02 -17.36 10.42
C PHE A 236 3.75 -18.77 9.90
N PHE A 237 3.56 -18.90 8.57
CA PHE A 237 3.41 -20.22 7.94
C PHE A 237 4.66 -21.10 8.13
N VAL A 238 5.86 -20.54 7.95
CA VAL A 238 7.13 -21.26 8.21
C VAL A 238 7.22 -21.67 9.67
N ILE A 239 6.88 -20.79 10.61
CA ILE A 239 6.85 -21.11 12.05
C ILE A 239 5.87 -22.25 12.34
N ALA A 240 4.69 -22.22 11.75
CA ALA A 240 3.68 -23.28 11.91
C ALA A 240 4.18 -24.64 11.38
N ILE A 241 4.90 -24.66 10.25
CA ILE A 241 5.54 -25.86 9.72
C ILE A 241 6.54 -26.44 10.73
N VAL A 242 7.39 -25.59 11.31
CA VAL A 242 8.40 -26.01 12.29
C VAL A 242 7.73 -26.59 13.53
N ILE A 243 6.72 -25.95 14.08
CA ILE A 243 5.97 -26.43 15.24
C ILE A 243 5.30 -27.78 14.93
N THR A 244 4.68 -27.90 13.74
CA THR A 244 4.04 -29.13 13.29
C THR A 244 5.06 -30.27 13.17
N PHE A 245 6.24 -29.98 12.60
CA PHE A 245 7.32 -30.96 12.51
C PHE A 245 7.77 -31.45 13.88
N ILE A 246 8.00 -30.53 14.83
CA ILE A 246 8.42 -30.87 16.19
C ILE A 246 7.35 -31.77 16.87
N ARG A 247 6.07 -31.45 16.73
CA ARG A 247 4.95 -32.23 17.29
C ARG A 247 4.86 -33.61 16.66
N LEU A 248 4.95 -33.71 15.33
CA LEU A 248 4.95 -34.99 14.62
C LEU A 248 6.15 -35.86 15.00
N PHE A 249 7.33 -35.25 15.11
CA PHE A 249 8.55 -35.96 15.53
C PHE A 249 8.43 -36.47 16.96
N TRP A 250 7.92 -35.67 17.87
CA TRP A 250 7.70 -36.11 19.27
C TRP A 250 6.72 -37.27 19.38
N TYR A 251 5.64 -37.23 18.60
CA TYR A 251 4.62 -38.27 18.59
C TYR A 251 5.13 -39.56 17.92
N SER A 252 5.71 -39.48 16.73
CA SER A 252 6.12 -40.62 15.93
C SER A 252 7.47 -41.22 16.34
N ARG A 253 8.32 -40.42 17.01
CA ARG A 253 9.75 -40.70 17.30
C ARG A 253 10.53 -41.21 16.08
N CYS A 254 10.06 -40.94 14.87
CA CYS A 254 10.63 -41.38 13.62
C CYS A 254 10.80 -40.19 12.67
N TRP A 255 12.05 -39.83 12.37
CA TRP A 255 12.41 -38.73 11.45
C TRP A 255 11.79 -38.90 10.07
N ARG A 256 11.86 -40.14 9.51
CA ARG A 256 11.37 -40.46 8.17
C ARG A 256 9.86 -40.27 8.03
N SER A 257 9.10 -40.69 9.02
CA SER A 257 7.64 -40.54 9.03
C SER A 257 7.22 -39.08 9.11
N SER A 258 7.86 -38.30 9.99
CA SER A 258 7.57 -36.86 10.15
C SER A 258 7.87 -36.07 8.87
N PHE A 259 8.98 -36.36 8.22
CA PHE A 259 9.33 -35.75 6.93
C PHE A 259 8.37 -36.12 5.81
N ALA A 260 7.98 -37.40 5.71
CA ALA A 260 7.04 -37.86 4.68
C ALA A 260 5.69 -37.13 4.77
N VAL A 261 5.13 -36.99 5.98
CA VAL A 261 3.88 -36.27 6.20
C VAL A 261 4.00 -34.78 5.82
N LEU A 262 5.09 -34.16 6.22
CA LEU A 262 5.31 -32.75 5.85
C LEU A 262 5.46 -32.54 4.35
N ILE A 263 6.23 -33.41 3.66
CA ILE A 263 6.39 -33.32 2.20
C ILE A 263 5.05 -33.49 1.51
N CYS A 264 4.24 -34.49 1.92
CA CYS A 264 2.90 -34.68 1.36
C CYS A 264 1.98 -33.46 1.61
N SER A 265 2.03 -32.85 2.80
CA SER A 265 1.28 -31.62 3.10
C SER A 265 1.75 -30.46 2.26
N PHE A 266 3.05 -30.30 2.08
CA PHE A 266 3.62 -29.23 1.27
C PHE A 266 3.27 -29.38 -0.23
N ILE A 267 3.33 -30.61 -0.76
CA ILE A 267 2.87 -30.91 -2.12
C ILE A 267 1.40 -30.54 -2.28
N ALA A 268 0.55 -30.85 -1.31
CA ALA A 268 -0.87 -30.52 -1.35
C ALA A 268 -1.14 -28.99 -1.34
N VAL A 269 -0.25 -28.20 -0.74
CA VAL A 269 -0.34 -26.72 -0.75
C VAL A 269 0.11 -26.15 -2.11
N ILE A 270 1.07 -26.77 -2.78
CA ILE A 270 1.54 -26.33 -4.11
C ILE A 270 0.47 -26.61 -5.19
N TRP A 271 -0.36 -27.61 -4.99
CA TRP A 271 -1.46 -27.95 -5.89
C TRP A 271 -2.67 -27.04 -5.71
#